data_cfc921cdc347a123e731315b800915a3
#
_entry.id   cfc921cdc347a123e731315b800915a3
#
_cell.length_a   1.000
_cell.length_b   1.000
_cell.length_c   1.000
_cell.angle_alpha   90.00
_cell.angle_beta   90.00
_cell.angle_gamma   90.00
#
_symmetry.space_group_name_H-M   'P 1'
#
loop_
_entity.id
_entity.type
_entity.pdbx_description
1 polymer ?
#
loop_
_entity_poly.entity_id
_entity_poly.type
_entity_poly.pdbx_seq_one_letter_code
_entity_poly.pdbx_strand_id
1 'polypeptide(L)'
;MIYNNILEALGHTPIIRLNKMTDEDSAEVLVKFEGLNVGGSIKTRTAYNMIHDAEKQGIINENSVIVEPTSGNQGIGLALIGAVKGYKTVIIMPDSVSEERRKLVTHYGAEVILIHDNGDIGKCIDECLQTALKMKEENPNVYIPQQFTNPKNPEVHKHHTGIEIMEQVAEPIHGFCSGVGTGGTISGIGEVLKTNYPDITIWAVEPENAAILAGGNIGTHLQMGIGDGLIPAILNQ
;
A
#
# COMPACT_ATOMS: atom_id res chain seq x y z
N MET A 1 16.08 10.49 -20.10
CA MET A 1 16.39 9.31 -19.27
C MET A 1 15.74 8.11 -19.95
N ILE A 2 16.41 6.98 -20.06
CA ILE A 2 15.89 5.75 -20.68
C ILE A 2 15.92 4.67 -19.60
N TYR A 3 14.79 4.01 -19.35
CA TYR A 3 14.65 2.91 -18.41
C TYR A 3 14.54 1.58 -19.15
N ASN A 4 15.07 0.48 -18.58
CA ASN A 4 15.00 -0.86 -19.16
C ASN A 4 13.63 -1.49 -18.98
N ASN A 5 12.93 -1.15 -17.91
CA ASN A 5 11.56 -1.58 -17.66
C ASN A 5 10.81 -0.54 -16.80
N ILE A 6 9.50 -0.70 -16.68
CA ILE A 6 8.63 0.26 -16.00
C ILE A 6 8.87 0.37 -14.49
N LEU A 7 9.46 -0.65 -13.84
CA LEU A 7 9.74 -0.60 -12.40
C LEU A 7 10.88 0.36 -12.05
N GLU A 8 11.77 0.66 -13.01
CA GLU A 8 12.81 1.69 -12.83
C GLU A 8 12.25 3.11 -12.81
N ALA A 9 11.01 3.31 -13.30
CA ALA A 9 10.28 4.57 -13.24
C ALA A 9 9.42 4.73 -11.97
N LEU A 10 9.53 3.77 -11.03
CA LEU A 10 8.76 3.78 -9.80
C LEU A 10 9.30 4.84 -8.84
N GLY A 11 8.40 5.62 -8.23
CA GLY A 11 8.78 6.69 -7.33
C GLY A 11 8.97 8.05 -8.04
N HIS A 12 9.69 8.95 -7.40
CA HIS A 12 9.92 10.32 -7.84
C HIS A 12 8.64 11.05 -8.27
N THR A 13 7.53 10.73 -7.60
CA THR A 13 6.24 11.34 -7.85
C THR A 13 6.25 12.82 -7.49
N PRO A 14 5.47 13.68 -8.18
CA PRO A 14 5.49 15.11 -7.92
C PRO A 14 4.84 15.45 -6.58
N ILE A 15 5.27 16.59 -6.03
CA ILE A 15 4.54 17.32 -5.01
C ILE A 15 3.75 18.44 -5.67
N ILE A 16 2.48 18.56 -5.33
CA ILE A 16 1.55 19.53 -5.88
C ILE A 16 1.09 20.47 -4.78
N ARG A 17 1.23 21.79 -5.00
CA ARG A 17 0.71 22.82 -4.11
C ARG A 17 -0.80 22.97 -4.30
N LEU A 18 -1.56 22.91 -3.19
CA LEU A 18 -2.97 23.27 -3.21
C LEU A 18 -3.11 24.80 -3.22
N ASN A 19 -3.93 25.31 -4.12
CA ASN A 19 -4.08 26.76 -4.33
C ASN A 19 -5.54 27.23 -4.42
N LYS A 20 -6.51 26.32 -4.36
CA LYS A 20 -7.94 26.66 -4.39
C LYS A 20 -8.71 26.21 -3.15
N MET A 21 -8.11 25.35 -2.34
CA MET A 21 -8.68 24.83 -1.10
C MET A 21 -8.06 25.53 0.15
N THR A 22 -7.19 26.47 -0.09
CA THR A 22 -6.49 27.26 0.92
C THR A 22 -6.77 28.75 0.67
N ASP A 23 -6.79 29.57 1.70
CA ASP A 23 -6.92 31.02 1.67
C ASP A 23 -5.64 31.71 2.17
N GLU A 24 -5.67 33.04 2.29
CA GLU A 24 -4.49 33.84 2.66
C GLU A 24 -4.02 33.57 4.11
N ASP A 25 -4.91 33.10 4.98
CA ASP A 25 -4.61 32.77 6.39
C ASP A 25 -4.26 31.30 6.58
N SER A 26 -4.38 30.46 5.53
CA SER A 26 -4.07 29.04 5.59
C SER A 26 -2.57 28.78 5.54
N ALA A 27 -2.16 27.66 6.15
CA ALA A 27 -0.82 27.11 5.91
C ALA A 27 -0.65 26.72 4.43
N GLU A 28 0.58 26.72 3.93
CA GLU A 28 0.90 26.12 2.65
C GLU A 28 0.65 24.61 2.71
N VAL A 29 -0.21 24.09 1.84
CA VAL A 29 -0.53 22.67 1.77
C VAL A 29 0.06 22.05 0.53
N LEU A 30 0.92 21.05 0.72
CA LEU A 30 1.62 20.31 -0.32
C LEU A 30 1.14 18.86 -0.34
N VAL A 31 0.86 18.33 -1.52
CA VAL A 31 0.37 16.94 -1.71
C VAL A 31 1.40 16.12 -2.47
N LYS A 32 1.97 15.11 -1.84
CA LYS A 32 2.77 14.08 -2.52
C LYS A 32 1.81 13.20 -3.33
N PHE A 33 1.75 13.42 -4.64
CA PHE A 33 0.71 12.85 -5.49
C PHE A 33 1.08 11.46 -6.03
N GLU A 34 0.87 10.45 -5.21
CA GLU A 34 1.18 9.04 -5.53
C GLU A 34 0.24 8.41 -6.58
N GLY A 35 -0.83 9.09 -6.98
CA GLY A 35 -1.67 8.67 -8.10
C GLY A 35 -0.94 8.65 -9.46
N LEU A 36 0.16 9.40 -9.59
CA LEU A 36 1.02 9.37 -10.78
C LEU A 36 2.14 8.32 -10.71
N ASN A 37 2.21 7.55 -9.65
CA ASN A 37 3.17 6.46 -9.57
C ASN A 37 2.80 5.35 -10.57
N VAL A 38 3.79 4.60 -11.00
CA VAL A 38 3.59 3.38 -11.78
C VAL A 38 2.57 2.46 -11.06
N GLY A 39 1.57 1.97 -11.78
CA GLY A 39 0.46 1.21 -11.18
C GLY A 39 -0.61 2.06 -10.48
N GLY A 40 -0.53 3.39 -10.56
CA GLY A 40 -1.59 4.32 -10.16
C GLY A 40 -1.76 4.54 -8.66
N SER A 41 -0.82 4.10 -7.83
CA SER A 41 -0.89 4.31 -6.38
C SER A 41 0.45 4.09 -5.67
N ILE A 42 0.50 4.50 -4.41
CA ILE A 42 1.64 4.28 -3.51
C ILE A 42 1.94 2.79 -3.25
N LYS A 43 0.96 1.90 -3.46
CA LYS A 43 1.08 0.47 -3.16
C LYS A 43 2.06 -0.26 -4.08
N THR A 44 2.36 0.28 -5.26
CA THR A 44 3.39 -0.31 -6.13
C THR A 44 4.78 -0.22 -5.49
N ARG A 45 5.06 0.86 -4.74
CA ARG A 45 6.30 0.96 -3.94
C ARG A 45 6.39 -0.16 -2.91
N THR A 46 5.32 -0.35 -2.16
CA THR A 46 5.22 -1.38 -1.11
C THR A 46 5.38 -2.77 -1.70
N ALA A 47 4.63 -3.06 -2.75
CA ALA A 47 4.70 -4.35 -3.46
C ALA A 47 6.10 -4.61 -3.99
N TYR A 48 6.72 -3.63 -4.65
CA TYR A 48 8.07 -3.76 -5.18
C TYR A 48 9.10 -4.07 -4.08
N ASN A 49 9.06 -3.31 -2.98
CA ASN A 49 10.04 -3.50 -1.91
C ASN A 49 9.93 -4.86 -1.23
N MET A 50 8.71 -5.34 -1.00
CA MET A 50 8.49 -6.67 -0.42
C MET A 50 8.97 -7.80 -1.34
N ILE A 51 8.71 -7.71 -2.63
CA ILE A 51 9.17 -8.71 -3.61
C ILE A 51 10.68 -8.65 -3.77
N HIS A 52 11.24 -7.45 -3.93
CA HIS A 52 12.69 -7.26 -4.09
C HIS A 52 13.50 -7.75 -2.87
N ASP A 53 13.00 -7.50 -1.67
CA ASP A 53 13.63 -8.02 -0.45
C ASP A 53 13.55 -9.55 -0.37
N ALA A 54 12.40 -10.13 -0.70
CA ALA A 54 12.24 -11.58 -0.74
C ALA A 54 13.18 -12.26 -1.77
N GLU A 55 13.40 -11.62 -2.93
CA GLU A 55 14.41 -12.04 -3.91
C GLU A 55 15.83 -11.99 -3.33
N LYS A 56 16.20 -10.85 -2.72
CA LYS A 56 17.52 -10.66 -2.11
C LYS A 56 17.83 -11.66 -1.01
N GLN A 57 16.83 -12.06 -0.23
CA GLN A 57 16.97 -13.04 0.82
C GLN A 57 16.90 -14.49 0.32
N GLY A 58 16.63 -14.72 -0.96
CA GLY A 58 16.44 -16.05 -1.53
C GLY A 58 15.17 -16.76 -1.04
N ILE A 59 14.20 -16.00 -0.50
CA ILE A 59 12.90 -16.53 -0.07
C ILE A 59 12.06 -16.93 -1.28
N ILE A 60 12.20 -16.19 -2.38
CA ILE A 60 11.53 -16.46 -3.66
C ILE A 60 12.55 -16.63 -4.77
N ASN A 61 12.16 -17.38 -5.78
CA ASN A 61 12.91 -17.65 -7.00
C ASN A 61 11.96 -17.70 -8.21
N GLU A 62 12.48 -17.99 -9.38
CA GLU A 62 11.73 -18.03 -10.65
C GLU A 62 10.52 -18.97 -10.66
N ASN A 63 10.48 -19.98 -9.78
CA ASN A 63 9.36 -20.93 -9.67
C ASN A 63 8.34 -20.49 -8.62
N SER A 64 8.55 -19.38 -7.95
CA SER A 64 7.67 -18.90 -6.89
C SER A 64 6.34 -18.38 -7.45
N VAL A 65 5.29 -18.57 -6.67
CA VAL A 65 3.95 -18.05 -6.92
C VAL A 65 3.63 -17.00 -5.87
N ILE A 66 3.43 -15.77 -6.28
CA ILE A 66 3.04 -14.68 -5.38
C ILE A 66 1.53 -14.77 -5.16
N VAL A 67 1.11 -14.92 -3.92
CA VAL A 67 -0.31 -14.97 -3.54
C VAL A 67 -0.58 -13.89 -2.50
N GLU A 68 -1.60 -13.05 -2.70
CA GLU A 68 -1.97 -12.04 -1.70
C GLU A 68 -3.49 -11.92 -1.58
N PRO A 69 -4.03 -12.05 -0.35
CA PRO A 69 -5.42 -11.73 -0.08
C PRO A 69 -5.57 -10.20 0.02
N THR A 70 -6.11 -9.59 -1.04
CA THR A 70 -6.31 -8.13 -1.07
C THR A 70 -7.33 -7.73 -2.12
N SER A 71 -8.22 -6.82 -1.77
CA SER A 71 -9.20 -6.22 -2.69
C SER A 71 -8.71 -4.90 -3.30
N GLY A 72 -7.52 -4.43 -2.93
CA GLY A 72 -7.07 -3.07 -3.18
C GLY A 72 -5.87 -2.93 -4.11
N ASN A 73 -5.29 -1.73 -4.04
CA ASN A 73 -4.16 -1.31 -4.86
C ASN A 73 -2.89 -2.16 -4.67
N GLN A 74 -2.76 -2.88 -3.54
CA GLN A 74 -1.66 -3.80 -3.32
C GLN A 74 -1.68 -4.94 -4.35
N GLY A 75 -2.86 -5.50 -4.64
CA GLY A 75 -3.03 -6.53 -5.67
C GLY A 75 -2.63 -6.05 -7.06
N ILE A 76 -2.99 -4.79 -7.39
CA ILE A 76 -2.59 -4.15 -8.65
C ILE A 76 -1.07 -4.03 -8.72
N GLY A 77 -0.43 -3.56 -7.65
CA GLY A 77 1.03 -3.44 -7.57
C GLY A 77 1.73 -4.78 -7.72
N LEU A 78 1.27 -5.82 -7.04
CA LEU A 78 1.84 -7.18 -7.15
C LEU A 78 1.64 -7.78 -8.54
N ALA A 79 0.46 -7.60 -9.15
CA ALA A 79 0.19 -8.07 -10.50
C ALA A 79 1.12 -7.41 -11.53
N LEU A 80 1.31 -6.09 -11.44
CA LEU A 80 2.26 -5.36 -12.28
C LEU A 80 3.69 -5.88 -12.12
N ILE A 81 4.16 -6.07 -10.88
CA ILE A 81 5.50 -6.55 -10.61
C ILE A 81 5.68 -7.98 -11.12
N GLY A 82 4.67 -8.84 -10.89
CA GLY A 82 4.66 -10.20 -11.42
C GLY A 82 4.77 -10.23 -12.94
N ALA A 83 4.02 -9.38 -13.64
CA ALA A 83 4.09 -9.25 -15.10
C ALA A 83 5.50 -8.86 -15.58
N VAL A 84 6.16 -7.90 -14.91
CA VAL A 84 7.49 -7.42 -15.32
C VAL A 84 8.60 -8.42 -14.98
N LYS A 85 8.50 -9.08 -13.82
CA LYS A 85 9.52 -10.01 -13.30
C LYS A 85 9.31 -11.47 -13.71
N GLY A 86 8.16 -11.79 -14.30
CA GLY A 86 7.83 -13.16 -14.76
C GLY A 86 7.27 -14.07 -13.66
N TYR A 87 6.83 -13.53 -12.52
CA TYR A 87 6.20 -14.33 -11.47
C TYR A 87 4.73 -14.65 -11.77
N LYS A 88 4.34 -15.88 -11.55
CA LYS A 88 2.92 -16.21 -11.43
C LYS A 88 2.37 -15.47 -10.21
N THR A 89 1.28 -14.70 -10.41
CA THR A 89 0.64 -13.92 -9.35
C THR A 89 -0.82 -14.31 -9.23
N VAL A 90 -1.28 -14.54 -8.02
CA VAL A 90 -2.67 -14.89 -7.68
C VAL A 90 -3.17 -13.89 -6.64
N ILE A 91 -4.25 -13.20 -6.95
CA ILE A 91 -4.90 -12.27 -6.03
C ILE A 91 -6.23 -12.85 -5.59
N ILE A 92 -6.42 -12.95 -4.29
CA ILE A 92 -7.63 -13.48 -3.68
C ILE A 92 -8.44 -12.30 -3.13
N MET A 93 -9.69 -12.18 -3.55
CA MET A 93 -10.53 -11.05 -3.15
C MET A 93 -12.02 -11.42 -3.05
N PRO A 94 -12.81 -10.67 -2.26
CA PRO A 94 -14.26 -10.78 -2.27
C PRO A 94 -14.85 -10.56 -3.67
N ASP A 95 -15.92 -11.26 -4.00
CA ASP A 95 -16.64 -11.08 -5.27
C ASP A 95 -17.46 -9.77 -5.33
N SER A 96 -17.64 -9.10 -4.18
CA SER A 96 -18.21 -7.74 -4.07
C SER A 96 -17.26 -6.63 -4.52
N VAL A 97 -15.98 -6.93 -4.77
CA VAL A 97 -15.01 -5.97 -5.31
C VAL A 97 -15.37 -5.55 -6.73
N SER A 98 -15.19 -4.27 -7.05
CA SER A 98 -15.57 -3.70 -8.35
C SER A 98 -14.93 -4.44 -9.53
N GLU A 99 -15.68 -4.51 -10.63
CA GLU A 99 -15.23 -5.19 -11.85
C GLU A 99 -13.97 -4.55 -12.44
N GLU A 100 -13.84 -3.22 -12.31
CA GLU A 100 -12.68 -2.48 -12.81
C GLU A 100 -11.38 -2.95 -12.15
N ARG A 101 -11.40 -3.19 -10.84
CA ARG A 101 -10.22 -3.70 -10.12
C ARG A 101 -9.86 -5.12 -10.56
N ARG A 102 -10.87 -5.98 -10.72
CA ARG A 102 -10.66 -7.35 -11.22
C ARG A 102 -10.06 -7.31 -12.62
N LYS A 103 -10.61 -6.50 -13.52
CA LYS A 103 -10.09 -6.31 -14.89
C LYS A 103 -8.65 -5.81 -14.90
N LEU A 104 -8.31 -4.85 -14.03
CA LEU A 104 -6.95 -4.29 -13.99
C LEU A 104 -5.93 -5.33 -13.54
N VAL A 105 -6.23 -6.11 -12.50
CA VAL A 105 -5.36 -7.18 -12.01
C VAL A 105 -5.17 -8.27 -13.07
N THR A 106 -6.26 -8.71 -13.73
CA THR A 106 -6.18 -9.71 -14.80
C THR A 106 -5.51 -9.18 -16.06
N HIS A 107 -5.62 -7.87 -16.35
CA HIS A 107 -4.91 -7.23 -17.46
C HIS A 107 -3.39 -7.33 -17.32
N TYR A 108 -2.87 -7.28 -16.10
CA TYR A 108 -1.45 -7.54 -15.82
C TYR A 108 -1.09 -9.04 -15.82
N GLY A 109 -2.04 -9.94 -16.13
CA GLY A 109 -1.79 -11.37 -16.23
C GLY A 109 -1.89 -12.14 -14.91
N ALA A 110 -2.31 -11.51 -13.82
CA ALA A 110 -2.53 -12.20 -12.56
C ALA A 110 -3.85 -13.00 -12.60
N GLU A 111 -3.84 -14.14 -11.93
CA GLU A 111 -5.04 -14.94 -11.65
C GLU A 111 -5.83 -14.30 -10.51
N VAL A 112 -7.15 -14.27 -10.61
CA VAL A 112 -8.04 -13.77 -9.55
C VAL A 112 -8.89 -14.91 -9.03
N ILE A 113 -8.81 -15.17 -7.72
CA ILE A 113 -9.69 -16.07 -7.00
C ILE A 113 -10.72 -15.22 -6.26
N LEU A 114 -11.99 -15.45 -6.55
CA LEU A 114 -13.11 -14.74 -5.91
C LEU A 114 -13.68 -15.59 -4.78
N ILE A 115 -13.81 -14.98 -3.59
CA ILE A 115 -14.51 -15.53 -2.44
C ILE A 115 -15.87 -14.86 -2.34
N HIS A 116 -16.92 -15.64 -2.15
CA HIS A 116 -18.27 -15.12 -2.12
C HIS A 116 -18.55 -14.33 -0.84
N ASP A 117 -18.96 -13.06 -1.02
CA ASP A 117 -19.35 -12.18 0.07
C ASP A 117 -20.81 -12.38 0.40
N ASN A 118 -21.09 -13.04 1.51
CA ASN A 118 -22.42 -13.32 2.03
C ASN A 118 -23.01 -12.16 2.83
N GLY A 119 -22.50 -10.92 2.67
CA GLY A 119 -22.91 -9.74 3.43
C GLY A 119 -22.16 -9.54 4.74
N ASP A 120 -21.17 -10.36 5.04
CA ASP A 120 -20.21 -10.22 6.14
C ASP A 120 -18.80 -10.08 5.54
N ILE A 121 -18.43 -8.85 5.25
CA ILE A 121 -17.15 -8.56 4.60
C ILE A 121 -15.95 -8.98 5.47
N GLY A 122 -16.05 -8.87 6.79
CA GLY A 122 -15.00 -9.28 7.72
C GLY A 122 -14.71 -10.77 7.59
N LYS A 123 -15.77 -11.59 7.61
CA LYS A 123 -15.65 -13.04 7.40
C LYS A 123 -15.12 -13.38 6.03
N CYS A 124 -15.56 -12.68 4.99
CA CYS A 124 -15.08 -12.90 3.63
C CYS A 124 -13.57 -12.59 3.50
N ILE A 125 -13.08 -11.53 4.16
CA ILE A 125 -11.64 -11.20 4.21
C ILE A 125 -10.86 -12.31 4.91
N ASP A 126 -11.38 -12.84 6.02
CA ASP A 126 -10.76 -13.97 6.73
C ASP A 126 -10.71 -15.22 5.83
N GLU A 127 -11.77 -15.52 5.09
CA GLU A 127 -11.80 -16.63 4.13
C GLU A 127 -10.78 -16.44 2.99
N CYS A 128 -10.58 -15.21 2.51
CA CYS A 128 -9.52 -14.90 1.56
C CYS A 128 -8.13 -15.22 2.13
N LEU A 129 -7.88 -14.84 3.40
CA LEU A 129 -6.62 -15.14 4.09
C LEU A 129 -6.43 -16.64 4.28
N GLN A 130 -7.45 -17.37 4.75
CA GLN A 130 -7.37 -18.82 4.91
C GLN A 130 -7.10 -19.54 3.60
N THR A 131 -7.69 -19.06 2.50
CA THR A 131 -7.44 -19.60 1.15
C THR A 131 -5.97 -19.41 0.76
N ALA A 132 -5.38 -18.23 0.99
CA ALA A 132 -3.96 -17.98 0.72
C ALA A 132 -3.05 -18.89 1.57
N LEU A 133 -3.35 -19.05 2.87
CA LEU A 133 -2.58 -19.90 3.78
C LEU A 133 -2.64 -21.37 3.35
N LYS A 134 -3.82 -21.86 2.97
CA LYS A 134 -3.98 -23.22 2.44
C LYS A 134 -3.16 -23.43 1.17
N MET A 135 -3.17 -22.47 0.24
CA MET A 135 -2.33 -22.56 -0.96
C MET A 135 -0.85 -22.68 -0.62
N LYS A 136 -0.39 -21.98 0.42
CA LYS A 136 1.00 -22.05 0.90
C LYS A 136 1.31 -23.40 1.54
N GLU A 137 0.37 -24.00 2.29
CA GLU A 137 0.54 -25.33 2.86
C GLU A 137 0.63 -26.41 1.78
N GLU A 138 -0.17 -26.30 0.72
CA GLU A 138 -0.22 -27.24 -0.40
C GLU A 138 0.95 -27.07 -1.39
N ASN A 139 1.55 -25.88 -1.46
CA ASN A 139 2.64 -25.58 -2.39
C ASN A 139 3.72 -24.73 -1.72
N PRO A 140 4.92 -25.29 -1.45
CA PRO A 140 6.01 -24.57 -0.78
C PRO A 140 6.56 -23.38 -1.61
N ASN A 141 6.30 -23.33 -2.92
CA ASN A 141 6.70 -22.20 -3.77
C ASN A 141 5.79 -20.98 -3.61
N VAL A 142 4.68 -21.10 -2.89
CA VAL A 142 3.80 -19.95 -2.63
C VAL A 142 4.45 -19.00 -1.62
N TYR A 143 4.55 -17.74 -2.01
CA TYR A 143 4.97 -16.62 -1.17
C TYR A 143 3.80 -15.66 -0.97
N ILE A 144 3.50 -15.34 0.30
CA ILE A 144 2.47 -14.37 0.69
C ILE A 144 3.18 -13.15 1.26
N PRO A 145 3.17 -11.99 0.59
CA PRO A 145 3.86 -10.76 1.03
C PRO A 145 3.37 -10.21 2.37
N GLN A 146 2.09 -10.34 2.70
CA GLN A 146 1.47 -9.93 3.97
C GLN A 146 1.66 -8.43 4.29
N GLN A 147 1.06 -7.56 3.52
CA GLN A 147 1.24 -6.11 3.61
C GLN A 147 1.00 -5.49 5.01
N PHE A 148 0.20 -6.11 5.89
CA PHE A 148 -0.14 -5.59 7.22
C PHE A 148 0.91 -5.92 8.30
N THR A 149 1.80 -6.88 8.02
CA THR A 149 2.79 -7.38 8.99
C THR A 149 4.22 -7.32 8.47
N ASN A 150 4.41 -7.16 7.16
CA ASN A 150 5.74 -7.16 6.54
C ASN A 150 6.46 -5.82 6.78
N PRO A 151 7.60 -5.80 7.47
CA PRO A 151 8.34 -4.57 7.77
C PRO A 151 8.88 -3.86 6.52
N LYS A 152 8.94 -4.54 5.38
CA LYS A 152 9.37 -3.94 4.10
C LYS A 152 8.34 -2.97 3.52
N ASN A 153 7.12 -2.98 4.05
CA ASN A 153 6.11 -1.98 3.73
C ASN A 153 6.51 -0.59 4.29
N PRO A 154 6.68 -0.34 5.60
CA PRO A 154 7.14 0.97 6.07
C PRO A 154 8.57 1.31 5.61
N GLU A 155 9.43 0.32 5.43
CA GLU A 155 10.82 0.53 5.04
C GLU A 155 10.96 1.24 3.68
N VAL A 156 10.13 0.93 2.67
CA VAL A 156 10.17 1.63 1.39
C VAL A 156 9.80 3.12 1.53
N HIS A 157 8.89 3.43 2.43
CA HIS A 157 8.50 4.82 2.67
C HIS A 157 9.56 5.58 3.46
N LYS A 158 10.27 4.91 4.36
CA LYS A 158 11.43 5.48 5.07
C LYS A 158 12.58 5.78 4.13
N HIS A 159 12.96 4.82 3.28
CA HIS A 159 14.17 4.93 2.46
C HIS A 159 13.97 5.61 1.10
N HIS A 160 12.73 5.76 0.65
CA HIS A 160 12.42 6.37 -0.64
C HIS A 160 11.40 7.50 -0.51
N THR A 161 10.13 7.23 -0.18
CA THR A 161 9.07 8.25 -0.22
C THR A 161 9.34 9.43 0.71
N GLY A 162 9.78 9.17 1.93
CA GLY A 162 10.16 10.20 2.90
C GLY A 162 11.37 11.00 2.45
N ILE A 163 12.37 10.35 1.87
CA ILE A 163 13.56 11.02 1.32
C ILE A 163 13.17 11.89 0.11
N GLU A 164 12.34 11.40 -0.81
CA GLU A 164 11.83 12.20 -1.93
C GLU A 164 11.11 13.48 -1.44
N ILE A 165 10.32 13.38 -0.36
CA ILE A 165 9.66 14.55 0.24
C ILE A 165 10.69 15.54 0.75
N MET A 166 11.71 15.08 1.47
CA MET A 166 12.78 15.93 1.99
C MET A 166 13.58 16.63 0.89
N GLU A 167 13.81 15.96 -0.24
CA GLU A 167 14.52 16.51 -1.39
C GLU A 167 13.67 17.50 -2.19
N GLN A 168 12.36 17.29 -2.25
CA GLN A 168 11.43 18.11 -3.05
C GLN A 168 10.93 19.35 -2.31
N VAL A 169 10.96 19.37 -0.97
CA VAL A 169 10.49 20.49 -0.15
C VAL A 169 11.68 21.16 0.50
N ALA A 170 12.02 22.36 0.06
CA ALA A 170 13.17 23.10 0.55
C ALA A 170 12.93 23.73 1.92
N GLU A 171 11.69 24.09 2.23
CA GLU A 171 11.30 24.75 3.46
C GLU A 171 11.01 23.73 4.59
N PRO A 172 11.13 24.14 5.86
CA PRO A 172 10.80 23.25 6.97
C PRO A 172 9.35 22.77 6.92
N ILE A 173 9.15 21.46 7.14
CA ILE A 173 7.82 20.84 7.17
C ILE A 173 7.31 20.84 8.62
N HIS A 174 6.20 21.52 8.88
CA HIS A 174 5.65 21.68 10.23
C HIS A 174 4.60 20.62 10.58
N GLY A 175 3.98 20.01 9.58
CA GLY A 175 2.98 19.00 9.77
C GLY A 175 2.91 17.99 8.61
N PHE A 176 2.57 16.76 8.90
CA PHE A 176 2.34 15.73 7.91
C PHE A 176 1.08 14.94 8.26
N CYS A 177 0.24 14.68 7.28
CA CYS A 177 -0.93 13.83 7.46
C CYS A 177 -0.99 12.74 6.39
N SER A 178 -1.47 11.57 6.78
CA SER A 178 -1.68 10.44 5.87
C SER A 178 -2.85 9.58 6.33
N GLY A 179 -3.64 9.11 5.37
CA GLY A 179 -4.64 8.08 5.65
C GLY A 179 -3.99 6.77 6.09
N VAL A 180 -4.62 6.08 7.05
CA VAL A 180 -4.13 4.83 7.61
C VAL A 180 -4.94 3.65 7.07
N GLY A 181 -4.34 2.87 6.16
CA GLY A 181 -4.73 1.50 5.85
C GLY A 181 -3.75 0.56 6.56
N THR A 182 -2.70 0.10 5.88
CA THR A 182 -1.65 -0.74 6.51
C THR A 182 -0.75 -0.01 7.52
N GLY A 183 -0.80 1.32 7.57
CA GLY A 183 0.05 2.13 8.44
C GLY A 183 1.49 2.34 7.92
N GLY A 184 1.91 1.62 6.89
CA GLY A 184 3.30 1.67 6.41
C GLY A 184 3.73 3.05 5.92
N THR A 185 2.87 3.75 5.20
CA THR A 185 3.15 5.09 4.66
C THR A 185 3.43 6.09 5.77
N ILE A 186 2.51 6.21 6.73
CA ILE A 186 2.64 7.18 7.82
C ILE A 186 3.81 6.83 8.74
N SER A 187 4.05 5.54 9.01
CA SER A 187 5.15 5.08 9.84
C SER A 187 6.50 5.40 9.19
N GLY A 188 6.70 5.01 7.93
CA GLY A 188 7.98 5.19 7.24
C GLY A 188 8.30 6.67 6.98
N ILE A 189 7.34 7.43 6.45
CA ILE A 189 7.53 8.88 6.22
C ILE A 189 7.66 9.62 7.54
N GLY A 190 6.78 9.32 8.51
CA GLY A 190 6.78 9.95 9.82
C GLY A 190 8.12 9.81 10.55
N GLU A 191 8.75 8.64 10.48
CA GLU A 191 10.08 8.41 11.06
C GLU A 191 11.16 9.32 10.44
N VAL A 192 11.16 9.48 9.11
CA VAL A 192 12.09 10.38 8.41
C VAL A 192 11.84 11.82 8.81
N LEU A 193 10.59 12.25 8.79
CA LEU A 193 10.23 13.63 9.11
C LEU A 193 10.50 13.96 10.58
N LYS A 194 10.17 13.09 11.52
CA LYS A 194 10.48 13.26 12.95
C LYS A 194 11.99 13.32 13.23
N THR A 195 12.79 12.58 12.46
CA THR A 195 14.26 12.61 12.58
C THR A 195 14.82 13.98 12.17
N ASN A 196 14.27 14.59 11.13
CA ASN A 196 14.76 15.86 10.58
C ASN A 196 14.06 17.08 11.21
N TYR A 197 12.81 16.93 11.63
CA TYR A 197 11.97 17.95 12.26
C TYR A 197 11.35 17.37 13.55
N PRO A 198 12.07 17.37 14.70
CA PRO A 198 11.58 16.72 15.94
C PRO A 198 10.21 17.24 16.42
N ASP A 199 9.93 18.52 16.19
CA ASP A 199 8.70 19.19 16.62
C ASP A 199 7.53 19.02 15.62
N ILE A 200 7.73 18.35 14.48
CA ILE A 200 6.67 18.14 13.47
C ILE A 200 5.47 17.40 14.07
N THR A 201 4.28 17.82 13.73
CA THR A 201 3.07 17.08 14.07
C THR A 201 2.73 16.09 12.97
N ILE A 202 2.49 14.81 13.33
CA ILE A 202 2.08 13.75 12.42
C ILE A 202 0.62 13.39 12.74
N TRP A 203 -0.28 13.49 11.74
CA TRP A 203 -1.68 13.12 11.89
C TRP A 203 -2.01 11.85 11.12
N ALA A 204 -2.50 10.85 11.85
CA ALA A 204 -3.16 9.68 11.27
C ALA A 204 -4.60 10.05 10.90
N VAL A 205 -4.97 9.84 9.64
CA VAL A 205 -6.32 10.13 9.16
C VAL A 205 -7.08 8.83 9.01
N GLU A 206 -8.22 8.73 9.68
CA GLU A 206 -9.15 7.61 9.61
C GLU A 206 -10.53 8.08 9.13
N PRO A 207 -11.33 7.22 8.48
CA PRO A 207 -12.75 7.51 8.28
C PRO A 207 -13.46 7.65 9.62
N GLU A 208 -14.29 8.67 9.81
CA GLU A 208 -15.03 8.91 11.06
C GLU A 208 -15.80 7.67 11.55
N ASN A 209 -16.42 6.93 10.61
CA ASN A 209 -17.18 5.72 10.91
C ASN A 209 -16.30 4.50 11.23
N ALA A 210 -14.99 4.56 11.07
CA ALA A 210 -14.04 3.47 11.30
C ALA A 210 -12.75 3.95 11.95
N ALA A 211 -12.85 4.93 12.86
CA ALA A 211 -11.71 5.57 13.52
C ALA A 211 -11.21 4.77 14.74
N ILE A 212 -10.72 3.55 14.51
CA ILE A 212 -10.33 2.62 15.59
C ILE A 212 -9.06 3.04 16.32
N LEU A 213 -8.13 3.75 15.67
CA LEU A 213 -6.93 4.30 16.33
C LEU A 213 -7.31 5.41 17.32
N ALA A 214 -8.39 6.14 17.03
CA ALA A 214 -8.95 7.14 17.94
C ALA A 214 -9.90 6.54 19.01
N GLY A 215 -9.98 5.21 19.12
CA GLY A 215 -10.86 4.52 20.08
C GLY A 215 -12.32 4.38 19.63
N GLY A 216 -12.60 4.63 18.35
CA GLY A 216 -13.92 4.44 17.74
C GLY A 216 -14.21 2.97 17.39
N ASN A 217 -15.37 2.75 16.81
CA ASN A 217 -15.82 1.42 16.38
C ASN A 217 -15.51 1.16 14.89
N ILE A 218 -15.50 -0.11 14.50
CA ILE A 218 -15.47 -0.50 13.10
C ILE A 218 -16.84 -0.18 12.47
N GLY A 219 -16.84 0.53 11.36
CA GLY A 219 -18.06 0.91 10.65
C GLY A 219 -17.86 1.02 9.13
N THR A 220 -18.96 1.11 8.41
CA THR A 220 -18.96 1.21 6.95
C THR A 220 -18.62 2.62 6.51
N HIS A 221 -17.74 2.74 5.51
CA HIS A 221 -17.36 4.00 4.89
C HIS A 221 -17.02 3.82 3.40
N LEU A 222 -16.87 4.94 2.68
CA LEU A 222 -16.60 4.95 1.23
C LEU A 222 -15.14 5.30 0.89
N GLN A 223 -14.27 5.54 1.88
CA GLN A 223 -12.86 5.88 1.72
C GLN A 223 -12.04 4.62 1.49
N MET A 224 -11.89 4.22 0.23
CA MET A 224 -11.20 2.99 -0.15
C MET A 224 -9.69 3.08 0.09
N GLY A 225 -9.14 2.04 0.74
CA GLY A 225 -7.70 1.89 0.98
C GLY A 225 -7.19 2.45 2.31
N ILE A 226 -8.10 2.90 3.17
CA ILE A 226 -7.85 3.29 4.57
C ILE A 226 -8.99 2.78 5.45
N GLY A 227 -8.77 2.71 6.76
CA GLY A 227 -9.82 2.31 7.70
C GLY A 227 -10.22 0.83 7.58
N ASP A 228 -9.24 -0.06 7.45
CA ASP A 228 -9.46 -1.51 7.21
C ASP A 228 -9.98 -2.27 8.45
N GLY A 229 -10.37 -1.56 9.52
CA GLY A 229 -10.99 -2.17 10.71
C GLY A 229 -10.03 -2.92 11.64
N LEU A 230 -8.73 -2.73 11.50
CA LEU A 230 -7.70 -3.33 12.33
C LEU A 230 -6.57 -2.33 12.63
N ILE A 231 -5.85 -2.55 13.73
CA ILE A 231 -4.62 -1.82 14.03
C ILE A 231 -3.46 -2.63 13.46
N PRO A 232 -2.78 -2.15 12.39
CA PRO A 232 -1.73 -2.91 11.73
C PRO A 232 -0.49 -3.09 12.62
N ALA A 233 0.12 -4.28 12.57
CA ALA A 233 1.33 -4.56 13.36
C ALA A 233 2.55 -3.70 12.98
N ILE A 234 2.57 -3.18 11.75
CA ILE A 234 3.66 -2.34 11.23
C ILE A 234 3.43 -0.83 11.45
N LEU A 235 2.30 -0.45 12.08
CA LEU A 235 2.04 0.94 12.44
C LEU A 235 2.92 1.34 13.62
N ASN A 236 3.76 2.34 13.45
CA ASN A 236 4.51 2.99 14.51
C ASN A 236 3.58 4.00 15.22
N GLN A 237 3.31 3.79 16.52
CA GLN A 237 2.42 4.62 17.35
C GLN A 237 3.22 5.60 18.20
#